data_9578a5a29ddb67306036e3e83ce58148
#
_entry.id   9578a5a29ddb67306036e3e83ce58148
#
_cell.length_a   1.000
_cell.length_b   1.000
_cell.length_c   1.000
_cell.angle_alpha   90.00
_cell.angle_beta   90.00
_cell.angle_gamma   90.00
#
_symmetry.space_group_name_H-M   'P 1'
#
loop_
_entity.id
_entity.type
_entity.pdbx_description
1 polymer ?
#
loop_
_entity_poly.entity_id
_entity_poly.type
_entity_poly.pdbx_seq_one_letter_code
_entity_poly.pdbx_strand_id
1 'polypeptide(L)'
;MIGKAKSCIGGTALANYVMKDVKGYELLRNNLSGMTPTEILQEMKIIQDLNQKAQYKTLSLVLSPEKTEGQKLTNNELKEIALDFLKELKIDAKNQQYLAFIHTEKEHKHIHIICNRVKDDGTLISDNFIGKKAQWAAHRIAKERGLISAKERMIENLKNIEQGKDDKRAIKNKILEKHNLVMKTNPKSMEEYKRKIYDLE
;
A
#
# COMPACT_ATOMS: atom_id res chain seq x y z
N MET A 1 1.29 -4.57 9.34
CA MET A 1 1.84 -3.66 8.30
C MET A 1 1.75 -4.30 6.93
N ILE A 2 1.38 -3.53 5.90
CA ILE A 2 1.33 -3.93 4.48
C ILE A 2 2.33 -3.08 3.71
N GLY A 3 3.12 -3.70 2.82
CA GLY A 3 4.00 -3.01 1.88
C GLY A 3 3.62 -3.31 0.44
N LYS A 4 3.58 -2.28 -0.40
CA LYS A 4 3.36 -2.39 -1.85
C LYS A 4 4.39 -1.57 -2.60
N ALA A 5 4.81 -2.06 -3.75
CA ALA A 5 5.70 -1.33 -4.64
C ALA A 5 5.43 -1.72 -6.09
N LYS A 6 5.55 -0.74 -6.97
CA LYS A 6 5.50 -0.93 -8.43
C LYS A 6 6.33 0.13 -9.14
N SER A 7 6.92 -0.23 -10.27
CA SER A 7 7.44 0.75 -11.23
C SER A 7 6.29 1.29 -12.10
N CYS A 8 6.39 2.55 -12.47
CA CYS A 8 5.39 3.22 -13.30
C CYS A 8 6.04 4.36 -14.10
N ILE A 9 5.29 4.89 -15.06
CA ILE A 9 5.72 6.05 -15.84
C ILE A 9 5.87 7.27 -14.90
N GLY A 10 5.09 7.32 -13.81
CA GLY A 10 4.99 8.49 -12.96
C GLY A 10 4.03 9.53 -13.55
N GLY A 11 4.32 10.80 -13.27
CA GLY A 11 3.61 11.93 -13.88
C GLY A 11 2.62 12.62 -12.94
N THR A 12 1.99 13.67 -13.47
CA THR A 12 1.18 14.63 -12.72
C THR A 12 0.06 13.99 -11.91
N ALA A 13 -0.61 12.98 -12.47
CA ALA A 13 -1.71 12.30 -11.76
C ALA A 13 -1.22 11.62 -10.46
N LEU A 14 -0.06 10.94 -10.48
CA LEU A 14 0.52 10.32 -9.30
C LEU A 14 1.00 11.36 -8.28
N ALA A 15 1.71 12.39 -8.75
CA ALA A 15 2.22 13.45 -7.88
C ALA A 15 1.07 14.24 -7.21
N ASN A 16 0.06 14.64 -7.98
CA ASN A 16 -1.15 15.28 -7.44
C ASN A 16 -1.90 14.39 -6.44
N TYR A 17 -1.97 13.08 -6.70
CA TYR A 17 -2.60 12.16 -5.77
C TYR A 17 -1.86 12.09 -4.44
N VAL A 18 -0.52 12.00 -4.48
CA VAL A 18 0.32 11.83 -3.29
C VAL A 18 0.46 13.13 -2.50
N MET A 19 0.62 14.26 -3.19
CA MET A 19 0.86 15.58 -2.57
C MET A 19 -0.43 16.36 -2.24
N LYS A 20 -1.60 15.72 -2.32
CA LYS A 20 -2.88 16.41 -2.06
C LYS A 20 -3.04 16.72 -0.57
N ASP A 21 -2.94 17.99 -0.19
CA ASP A 21 -3.00 18.48 1.20
C ASP A 21 -4.23 18.03 1.99
N VAL A 22 -5.39 17.93 1.31
CA VAL A 22 -6.64 17.45 1.95
C VAL A 22 -6.53 16.01 2.44
N LYS A 23 -5.52 15.25 1.97
CA LYS A 23 -5.33 13.83 2.30
C LYS A 23 -4.32 13.60 3.41
N GLY A 24 -3.42 14.55 3.63
CA GLY A 24 -2.35 14.36 4.58
C GLY A 24 -1.27 15.42 4.49
N TYR A 25 -0.05 15.05 4.83
CA TYR A 25 1.09 15.96 4.88
C TYR A 25 2.38 15.26 4.48
N GLU A 26 3.36 16.07 4.12
CA GLU A 26 4.71 15.59 3.81
C GLU A 26 5.38 15.02 5.05
N LEU A 27 5.93 13.82 4.91
CA LEU A 27 6.66 13.15 5.98
C LEU A 27 8.17 13.38 5.86
N LEU A 28 8.72 13.18 4.67
CA LEU A 28 10.14 13.38 4.38
C LEU A 28 10.38 13.48 2.86
N ARG A 29 11.46 14.16 2.49
CA ARG A 29 11.96 14.26 1.12
C ARG A 29 13.48 14.15 1.07
N ASN A 30 14.01 13.84 -0.09
CA ASN A 30 15.45 13.86 -0.35
C ASN A 30 15.75 14.26 -1.78
N ASN A 31 16.73 15.16 -1.95
CA ASN A 31 17.20 15.70 -3.23
C ASN A 31 16.07 16.26 -4.13
N LEU A 32 15.09 16.88 -3.50
CA LEU A 32 13.96 17.57 -4.12
C LEU A 32 13.68 18.87 -3.38
N SER A 33 13.59 19.99 -4.10
CA SER A 33 13.37 21.35 -3.56
C SER A 33 11.99 21.89 -3.91
N GLY A 34 11.38 21.43 -4.99
CA GLY A 34 10.09 21.88 -5.50
C GLY A 34 8.97 21.73 -4.47
N MET A 35 8.06 22.68 -4.45
CA MET A 35 6.93 22.72 -3.51
C MET A 35 5.64 22.22 -4.14
N THR A 36 5.54 22.27 -5.44
CA THR A 36 4.37 21.82 -6.20
C THR A 36 4.62 20.47 -6.89
N PRO A 37 3.55 19.69 -7.18
CA PRO A 37 3.68 18.45 -7.94
C PRO A 37 4.42 18.63 -9.27
N THR A 38 4.20 19.76 -9.95
CA THR A 38 4.85 20.07 -11.23
C THR A 38 6.35 20.30 -11.06
N GLU A 39 6.77 21.07 -10.08
CA GLU A 39 8.17 21.34 -9.79
C GLU A 39 8.92 20.06 -9.41
N ILE A 40 8.36 19.24 -8.52
CA ILE A 40 8.91 17.94 -8.14
C ILE A 40 9.12 17.04 -9.36
N LEU A 41 8.14 16.98 -10.25
CA LEU A 41 8.24 16.17 -11.47
C LEU A 41 9.28 16.71 -12.45
N GLN A 42 9.44 18.04 -12.55
CA GLN A 42 10.47 18.67 -13.36
C GLN A 42 11.87 18.33 -12.83
N GLU A 43 12.09 18.42 -11.52
CA GLU A 43 13.35 18.03 -10.88
C GLU A 43 13.65 16.53 -11.09
N MET A 44 12.66 15.66 -10.89
CA MET A 44 12.82 14.23 -11.15
C MET A 44 13.15 13.95 -12.62
N LYS A 45 12.53 14.71 -13.54
CA LYS A 45 12.73 14.54 -14.98
C LYS A 45 14.16 14.82 -15.40
N ILE A 46 14.86 15.77 -14.79
CA ILE A 46 16.27 16.07 -15.08
C ILE A 46 17.13 14.81 -14.96
N ILE A 47 16.96 14.08 -13.86
CA ILE A 47 17.69 12.81 -13.65
C ILE A 47 17.11 11.68 -14.52
N GLN A 48 15.80 11.64 -14.73
CA GLN A 48 15.16 10.62 -15.58
C GLN A 48 15.61 10.73 -17.04
N ASP A 49 15.98 11.89 -17.50
CA ASP A 49 16.45 12.11 -18.87
C ASP A 49 17.87 11.55 -19.10
N LEU A 50 18.61 11.22 -18.05
CA LEU A 50 19.88 10.49 -18.17
C LEU A 50 19.67 9.04 -18.67
N ASN A 51 18.46 8.49 -18.58
CA ASN A 51 18.13 7.17 -19.11
C ASN A 51 17.01 7.25 -20.14
N GLN A 52 17.36 7.32 -21.42
CA GLN A 52 16.41 7.43 -22.53
C GLN A 52 15.71 6.10 -22.88
N LYS A 53 16.26 4.96 -22.43
CA LYS A 53 15.77 3.63 -22.81
C LYS A 53 14.64 3.16 -21.89
N ALA A 54 14.61 3.59 -20.64
CA ALA A 54 13.64 3.11 -19.65
C ALA A 54 12.28 3.78 -19.87
N GLN A 55 11.23 2.96 -19.92
CA GLN A 55 9.84 3.41 -19.95
C GLN A 55 9.31 3.76 -18.55
N TYR A 56 9.59 2.91 -17.56
CA TYR A 56 9.14 3.09 -16.16
C TYR A 56 10.28 3.69 -15.33
N LYS A 57 10.22 5.01 -15.12
CA LYS A 57 11.29 5.77 -14.45
C LYS A 57 10.95 6.18 -13.02
N THR A 58 9.79 5.79 -12.52
CA THR A 58 9.31 6.12 -11.17
C THR A 58 8.94 4.86 -10.41
N LEU A 59 9.24 4.83 -9.11
CA LEU A 59 8.73 3.84 -8.17
C LEU A 59 7.62 4.48 -7.35
N SER A 60 6.47 3.82 -7.31
CA SER A 60 5.37 4.12 -6.40
C SER A 60 5.35 3.07 -5.30
N LEU A 61 5.62 3.53 -4.07
CA LEU A 61 5.73 2.68 -2.90
C LEU A 61 4.64 3.06 -1.89
N VAL A 62 4.11 2.08 -1.17
CA VAL A 62 3.11 2.31 -0.13
C VAL A 62 3.41 1.44 1.07
N LEU A 63 3.39 2.05 2.24
CA LEU A 63 3.41 1.37 3.54
C LEU A 63 2.14 1.70 4.31
N SER A 64 1.50 0.68 4.85
CA SER A 64 0.31 0.83 5.67
C SER A 64 0.48 0.02 6.95
N PRO A 65 0.80 0.66 8.09
CA PRO A 65 0.68 0.03 9.40
C PRO A 65 -0.75 -0.46 9.64
N GLU A 66 -0.93 -1.36 10.59
CA GLU A 66 -2.26 -1.74 11.04
C GLU A 66 -2.97 -0.52 11.68
N LYS A 67 -4.31 -0.46 11.60
CA LYS A 67 -5.10 0.72 11.99
C LYS A 67 -4.78 1.20 13.41
N THR A 68 -4.89 0.31 14.37
CA THR A 68 -4.73 0.65 15.80
C THR A 68 -3.29 1.01 16.15
N GLU A 69 -2.32 0.35 15.52
CA GLU A 69 -0.89 0.64 15.70
C GLU A 69 -0.50 1.92 14.97
N GLY A 70 -0.93 2.08 13.72
CA GLY A 70 -0.63 3.26 12.91
C GLY A 70 -1.08 4.56 13.55
N GLN A 71 -2.19 4.56 14.30
CA GLN A 71 -2.67 5.73 15.04
C GLN A 71 -1.72 6.12 16.19
N LYS A 72 -1.05 5.16 16.83
CA LYS A 72 -0.12 5.37 17.94
C LYS A 72 1.28 5.80 17.50
N LEU A 73 1.66 5.48 16.27
CA LEU A 73 2.98 5.82 15.74
C LEU A 73 3.14 7.33 15.60
N THR A 74 4.24 7.83 16.14
CA THR A 74 4.70 9.22 16.01
C THR A 74 5.23 9.47 14.59
N ASN A 75 5.36 10.75 14.22
CA ASN A 75 5.95 11.12 12.93
C ASN A 75 7.41 10.65 12.79
N ASN A 76 8.18 10.65 13.87
CA ASN A 76 9.56 10.18 13.85
C ASN A 76 9.62 8.67 13.59
N GLU A 77 8.80 7.87 14.26
CA GLU A 77 8.72 6.43 14.00
C GLU A 77 8.26 6.12 12.58
N LEU A 78 7.31 6.89 12.05
CA LEU A 78 6.86 6.75 10.66
C LEU A 78 7.95 7.12 9.64
N LYS A 79 8.79 8.15 9.94
CA LYS A 79 9.98 8.49 9.15
C LYS A 79 10.99 7.34 9.13
N GLU A 80 11.32 6.81 10.30
CA GLU A 80 12.25 5.68 10.42
C GLU A 80 11.72 4.44 9.67
N ILE A 81 10.42 4.12 9.81
CA ILE A 81 9.78 3.02 9.08
C ILE A 81 9.88 3.22 7.57
N ALA A 82 9.70 4.44 7.08
CA ALA A 82 9.84 4.77 5.66
C ALA A 82 11.29 4.60 5.18
N LEU A 83 12.27 5.04 5.97
CA LEU A 83 13.70 4.89 5.65
C LEU A 83 14.13 3.41 5.68
N ASP A 84 13.69 2.65 6.68
CA ASP A 84 13.94 1.20 6.74
C ASP A 84 13.34 0.49 5.51
N PHE A 85 12.17 0.93 5.06
CA PHE A 85 11.54 0.36 3.87
C PHE A 85 12.33 0.63 2.60
N LEU A 86 12.85 1.85 2.42
CA LEU A 86 13.74 2.17 1.32
C LEU A 86 15.00 1.30 1.36
N LYS A 87 15.63 1.19 2.53
CA LYS A 87 16.82 0.36 2.76
C LYS A 87 16.57 -1.12 2.42
N GLU A 88 15.45 -1.68 2.88
CA GLU A 88 15.05 -3.07 2.59
C GLU A 88 14.81 -3.32 1.09
N LEU A 89 14.35 -2.31 0.36
CA LEU A 89 14.21 -2.34 -1.08
C LEU A 89 15.51 -2.04 -1.83
N LYS A 90 16.63 -1.85 -1.12
CA LYS A 90 17.95 -1.47 -1.66
C LYS A 90 17.91 -0.14 -2.41
N ILE A 91 17.12 0.81 -1.93
CA ILE A 91 17.07 2.19 -2.40
C ILE A 91 17.98 3.01 -1.51
N ASP A 92 18.95 3.69 -2.09
CA ASP A 92 19.86 4.57 -1.36
C ASP A 92 19.14 5.86 -0.96
N ALA A 93 18.69 5.92 0.29
CA ALA A 93 17.94 7.05 0.80
C ALA A 93 18.76 8.34 0.92
N LYS A 94 20.09 8.30 0.80
CA LYS A 94 20.95 9.49 0.86
C LYS A 94 21.10 10.16 -0.50
N ASN A 95 21.19 9.36 -1.56
CA ASN A 95 21.51 9.88 -2.90
C ASN A 95 20.30 9.87 -3.85
N GLN A 96 19.25 9.07 -3.55
CA GLN A 96 18.09 8.97 -4.43
C GLN A 96 17.09 10.10 -4.21
N GLN A 97 16.49 10.62 -5.29
CA GLN A 97 15.34 11.53 -5.20
C GLN A 97 14.09 10.78 -4.77
N TYR A 98 13.47 11.19 -3.69
CA TYR A 98 12.16 10.70 -3.27
C TYR A 98 11.40 11.71 -2.43
N LEU A 99 10.09 11.53 -2.38
CA LEU A 99 9.14 12.30 -1.60
C LEU A 99 8.14 11.34 -0.94
N ALA A 100 7.95 11.46 0.37
CA ALA A 100 7.01 10.66 1.14
C ALA A 100 5.95 11.53 1.82
N PHE A 101 4.69 11.12 1.67
CA PHE A 101 3.53 11.72 2.31
C PHE A 101 2.80 10.70 3.18
N ILE A 102 2.26 11.16 4.30
CA ILE A 102 1.28 10.42 5.09
C ILE A 102 -0.10 10.83 4.64
N HIS A 103 -0.93 9.86 4.26
CA HIS A 103 -2.36 10.06 4.05
C HIS A 103 -3.15 9.64 5.28
N THR A 104 -4.06 10.50 5.73
CA THR A 104 -4.88 10.30 6.93
C THR A 104 -6.39 10.34 6.63
N GLU A 105 -6.79 10.51 5.37
CA GLU A 105 -8.21 10.60 4.95
C GLU A 105 -9.02 9.32 5.22
N LYS A 106 -8.36 8.18 5.40
CA LYS A 106 -8.96 6.90 5.77
C LYS A 106 -8.66 6.59 7.22
N GLU A 107 -9.39 5.65 7.79
CA GLU A 107 -9.18 5.16 9.16
C GLU A 107 -7.75 4.64 9.42
N HIS A 108 -6.93 4.45 8.37
CA HIS A 108 -5.55 3.96 8.46
C HIS A 108 -4.59 5.01 7.93
N LYS A 109 -3.50 5.28 8.65
CA LYS A 109 -2.38 6.03 8.10
C LYS A 109 -1.68 5.23 7.01
N HIS A 110 -1.41 5.87 5.88
CA HIS A 110 -0.64 5.28 4.79
C HIS A 110 0.53 6.20 4.45
N ILE A 111 1.73 5.64 4.33
CA ILE A 111 2.88 6.35 3.80
C ILE A 111 2.94 6.05 2.31
N HIS A 112 2.80 7.08 1.48
CA HIS A 112 3.01 7.02 0.04
C HIS A 112 4.37 7.61 -0.28
N ILE A 113 5.21 6.88 -1.04
CA ILE A 113 6.51 7.35 -1.47
C ILE A 113 6.56 7.34 -2.99
N ILE A 114 6.88 8.48 -3.58
CA ILE A 114 7.28 8.60 -4.97
C ILE A 114 8.80 8.66 -4.97
N CYS A 115 9.45 7.75 -5.69
CA CYS A 115 10.90 7.69 -5.77
C CYS A 115 11.32 7.67 -7.23
N ASN A 116 12.34 8.47 -7.57
CA ASN A 116 12.96 8.39 -8.88
C ASN A 116 13.67 7.05 -9.02
N ARG A 117 13.36 6.30 -10.08
CA ARG A 117 13.99 5.00 -10.34
C ARG A 117 15.34 5.14 -11.04
N VAL A 118 15.56 6.24 -11.72
CA VAL A 118 16.84 6.56 -12.35
C VAL A 118 17.75 7.17 -11.29
N LYS A 119 18.97 6.68 -11.20
CA LYS A 119 20.01 7.20 -10.33
C LYS A 119 20.76 8.35 -11.02
N ASP A 120 21.59 9.06 -10.27
CA ASP A 120 22.45 10.15 -10.75
C ASP A 120 23.45 9.71 -11.82
N ASP A 121 23.83 8.43 -11.83
CA ASP A 121 24.69 7.83 -12.87
C ASP A 121 23.89 7.34 -14.10
N GLY A 122 22.59 7.59 -14.18
CA GLY A 122 21.71 7.15 -15.27
C GLY A 122 21.32 5.67 -15.20
N THR A 123 21.80 4.90 -14.24
CA THR A 123 21.41 3.50 -14.06
C THR A 123 20.05 3.41 -13.35
N LEU A 124 19.42 2.23 -13.38
CA LEU A 124 18.10 2.01 -12.80
C LEU A 124 18.17 1.24 -11.48
N ILE A 125 17.34 1.64 -10.53
CA ILE A 125 16.99 0.78 -9.41
C ILE A 125 16.22 -0.41 -9.97
N SER A 126 16.66 -1.64 -9.59
CA SER A 126 16.01 -2.87 -10.04
C SER A 126 14.61 -3.00 -9.49
N ASP A 127 13.63 -3.16 -10.36
CA ASP A 127 12.22 -3.41 -10.00
C ASP A 127 11.82 -4.88 -10.10
N ASN A 128 12.79 -5.78 -10.29
CA ASN A 128 12.57 -7.22 -10.35
C ASN A 128 11.90 -7.71 -9.05
N PHE A 129 10.68 -8.23 -9.17
CA PHE A 129 9.88 -8.69 -8.05
C PHE A 129 9.64 -7.64 -6.96
N ILE A 130 9.68 -6.35 -7.29
CA ILE A 130 9.63 -5.25 -6.31
C ILE A 130 8.39 -5.33 -5.41
N GLY A 131 7.25 -5.74 -5.95
CA GLY A 131 6.03 -5.96 -5.17
C GLY A 131 6.16 -7.05 -4.10
N LYS A 132 6.81 -8.18 -4.43
CA LYS A 132 7.11 -9.26 -3.45
C LYS A 132 8.14 -8.80 -2.42
N LYS A 133 9.20 -8.10 -2.87
CA LYS A 133 10.21 -7.51 -1.97
C LYS A 133 9.58 -6.55 -1.00
N ALA A 134 8.65 -5.69 -1.44
CA ALA A 134 7.93 -4.75 -0.58
C ALA A 134 7.08 -5.44 0.50
N GLN A 135 6.41 -6.54 0.17
CA GLN A 135 5.66 -7.33 1.16
C GLN A 135 6.59 -7.94 2.22
N TRP A 136 7.74 -8.48 1.80
CA TRP A 136 8.72 -9.03 2.73
C TRP A 136 9.43 -7.96 3.56
N ALA A 137 9.75 -6.80 2.97
CA ALA A 137 10.30 -5.67 3.69
C ALA A 137 9.35 -5.20 4.80
N ALA A 138 8.08 -4.98 4.47
CA ALA A 138 7.06 -4.60 5.46
C ALA A 138 6.88 -5.67 6.56
N HIS A 139 7.01 -6.95 6.23
CA HIS A 139 6.97 -8.04 7.21
C HIS A 139 8.15 -7.97 8.17
N ARG A 140 9.40 -7.83 7.66
CA ARG A 140 10.61 -7.73 8.51
C ARG A 140 10.55 -6.52 9.42
N ILE A 141 10.27 -5.35 8.87
CA ILE A 141 10.15 -4.10 9.64
C ILE A 141 9.08 -4.24 10.75
N ALA A 142 7.93 -4.84 10.43
CA ALA A 142 6.90 -5.08 11.44
C ALA A 142 7.42 -5.96 12.57
N LYS A 143 8.13 -7.04 12.28
CA LYS A 143 8.72 -7.93 13.29
C LYS A 143 9.77 -7.24 14.16
N GLU A 144 10.71 -6.53 13.53
CA GLU A 144 11.80 -5.83 14.23
C GLU A 144 11.26 -4.75 15.18
N ARG A 145 10.14 -4.13 14.84
CA ARG A 145 9.51 -3.06 15.62
C ARG A 145 8.35 -3.53 16.52
N GLY A 146 8.10 -4.84 16.61
CA GLY A 146 6.99 -5.42 17.39
C GLY A 146 5.61 -5.04 16.89
N LEU A 147 5.48 -4.70 15.59
CA LEU A 147 4.23 -4.33 14.94
C LEU A 147 3.55 -5.54 14.28
N ILE A 148 2.24 -5.47 14.11
CA ILE A 148 1.45 -6.51 13.46
C ILE A 148 1.82 -6.65 11.98
N SER A 149 2.31 -7.83 11.61
CA SER A 149 2.58 -8.18 10.23
C SER A 149 1.33 -8.73 9.54
N ALA A 150 0.95 -8.13 8.40
CA ALA A 150 -0.15 -8.64 7.59
C ALA A 150 0.11 -10.06 7.06
N LYS A 151 1.38 -10.41 6.85
CA LYS A 151 1.79 -11.75 6.41
C LYS A 151 1.61 -12.79 7.52
N GLU A 152 1.94 -12.46 8.76
CA GLU A 152 1.69 -13.36 9.90
C GLU A 152 0.22 -13.56 10.13
N ARG A 153 -0.59 -12.47 10.10
CA ARG A 153 -2.05 -12.61 10.17
C ARG A 153 -2.62 -13.50 9.06
N MET A 154 -2.09 -13.40 7.84
CA MET A 154 -2.51 -14.26 6.74
C MET A 154 -2.20 -15.74 7.04
N ILE A 155 -0.99 -16.04 7.54
CA ILE A 155 -0.59 -17.41 7.90
C ILE A 155 -1.44 -17.93 9.05
N GLU A 156 -1.68 -17.12 10.07
CA GLU A 156 -2.53 -17.47 11.21
C GLU A 156 -3.98 -17.77 10.78
N ASN A 157 -4.55 -16.91 9.92
CA ASN A 157 -5.88 -17.14 9.36
C ASN A 157 -5.94 -18.44 8.55
N LEU A 158 -4.91 -18.77 7.76
CA LEU A 158 -4.85 -20.02 7.03
C LEU A 158 -4.81 -21.24 7.99
N LYS A 159 -4.00 -21.19 9.04
CA LYS A 159 -3.96 -22.23 10.07
C LYS A 159 -5.29 -22.40 10.80
N ASN A 160 -5.97 -21.28 11.11
CA ASN A 160 -7.29 -21.32 11.75
C ASN A 160 -8.35 -21.94 10.83
N ILE A 161 -8.28 -21.67 9.52
CA ILE A 161 -9.14 -22.30 8.51
C ILE A 161 -8.87 -23.81 8.43
N GLU A 162 -7.59 -24.22 8.37
CA GLU A 162 -7.20 -25.65 8.35
C GLU A 162 -7.63 -26.38 9.61
N GLN A 163 -7.64 -25.70 10.77
CA GLN A 163 -8.10 -26.26 12.04
C GLN A 163 -9.63 -26.18 12.26
N GLY A 164 -10.39 -25.71 11.25
CA GLY A 164 -11.84 -25.55 11.35
C GLY A 164 -12.33 -24.47 12.33
N LYS A 165 -11.41 -23.63 12.84
CA LYS A 165 -11.72 -22.58 13.84
C LYS A 165 -12.31 -21.30 13.24
N ASP A 166 -12.14 -21.08 11.96
CA ASP A 166 -12.60 -19.85 11.28
C ASP A 166 -12.94 -20.17 9.82
N ASP A 167 -14.03 -20.89 9.61
CA ASP A 167 -14.44 -21.32 8.27
C ASP A 167 -15.30 -20.22 7.62
N LYS A 168 -14.67 -19.09 7.31
CA LYS A 168 -15.29 -18.02 6.51
C LYS A 168 -15.81 -18.52 5.15
N ARG A 169 -15.22 -19.59 4.63
CA ARG A 169 -15.66 -20.22 3.38
C ARG A 169 -16.94 -21.00 3.58
N ALA A 170 -17.07 -21.76 4.68
CA ALA A 170 -18.30 -22.44 5.03
C ALA A 170 -19.43 -21.45 5.32
N ILE A 171 -19.15 -20.37 6.07
CA ILE A 171 -20.12 -19.29 6.31
C ILE A 171 -20.55 -18.66 4.97
N LYS A 172 -19.60 -18.33 4.10
CA LYS A 172 -19.90 -17.76 2.77
C LYS A 172 -20.72 -18.73 1.91
N ASN A 173 -20.40 -20.01 1.95
CA ASN A 173 -21.17 -21.04 1.24
C ASN A 173 -22.59 -21.17 1.80
N LYS A 174 -22.77 -21.20 3.12
CA LYS A 174 -24.10 -21.18 3.76
C LYS A 174 -24.93 -19.96 3.36
N ILE A 175 -24.30 -18.77 3.35
CA ILE A 175 -24.97 -17.54 2.89
C ILE A 175 -25.38 -17.66 1.42
N LEU A 176 -24.51 -18.18 0.57
CA LEU A 176 -24.77 -18.38 -0.85
C LEU A 176 -25.89 -19.40 -1.09
N GLU A 177 -25.91 -20.50 -0.33
CA GLU A 177 -26.97 -21.52 -0.38
C GLU A 177 -28.32 -20.92 0.01
N LYS A 178 -28.41 -20.20 1.13
CA LYS A 178 -29.62 -19.49 1.55
C LYS A 178 -30.07 -18.48 0.49
N HIS A 179 -29.16 -17.68 -0.05
CA HIS A 179 -29.44 -16.76 -1.12
C HIS A 179 -30.05 -17.49 -2.36
N ASN A 180 -29.42 -18.55 -2.79
CA ASN A 180 -29.88 -19.33 -3.96
C ASN A 180 -31.27 -19.98 -3.72
N LEU A 181 -31.55 -20.45 -2.50
CA LEU A 181 -32.86 -20.98 -2.11
C LEU A 181 -33.93 -19.90 -2.23
N VAL A 182 -33.68 -18.71 -1.68
CA VAL A 182 -34.62 -17.60 -1.75
C VAL A 182 -34.83 -17.13 -3.21
N MET A 183 -33.75 -17.04 -3.98
CA MET A 183 -33.84 -16.63 -5.38
C MET A 183 -34.66 -17.60 -6.26
N LYS A 184 -34.64 -18.91 -5.95
CA LYS A 184 -35.52 -19.89 -6.62
C LYS A 184 -37.02 -19.61 -6.40
N THR A 185 -37.38 -18.93 -5.33
CA THR A 185 -38.78 -18.52 -5.05
C THR A 185 -39.21 -17.24 -5.78
N ASN A 186 -38.31 -16.66 -6.58
CA ASN A 186 -38.54 -15.45 -7.38
C ASN A 186 -39.14 -14.27 -6.60
N PRO A 187 -38.48 -13.77 -5.55
CA PRO A 187 -38.98 -12.69 -4.71
C PRO A 187 -39.21 -11.42 -5.54
N LYS A 188 -40.34 -10.76 -5.35
CA LYS A 188 -40.77 -9.59 -6.16
C LYS A 188 -40.26 -8.25 -5.60
N SER A 189 -39.76 -8.25 -4.34
CA SER A 189 -39.18 -7.07 -3.71
C SER A 189 -38.03 -7.41 -2.79
N MET A 190 -37.22 -6.40 -2.42
CA MET A 190 -36.12 -6.57 -1.44
C MET A 190 -36.68 -6.90 -0.04
N GLU A 191 -37.87 -6.42 0.31
CA GLU A 191 -38.50 -6.73 1.59
C GLU A 191 -38.96 -8.20 1.63
N GLU A 192 -39.54 -8.71 0.56
CA GLU A 192 -39.88 -10.11 0.43
C GLU A 192 -38.65 -11.01 0.48
N TYR A 193 -37.56 -10.61 -0.20
CA TYR A 193 -36.27 -11.30 -0.15
C TYR A 193 -35.74 -11.35 1.29
N LYS A 194 -35.69 -10.22 1.99
CA LYS A 194 -35.23 -10.17 3.39
C LYS A 194 -36.05 -11.05 4.31
N ARG A 195 -37.38 -10.99 4.21
CA ARG A 195 -38.27 -11.85 5.00
C ARG A 195 -37.97 -13.33 4.77
N LYS A 196 -37.87 -13.77 3.50
CA LYS A 196 -37.58 -15.17 3.15
C LYS A 196 -36.17 -15.61 3.60
N ILE A 197 -35.19 -14.72 3.63
CA ILE A 197 -33.85 -15.03 4.18
C ILE A 197 -33.96 -15.25 5.70
N TYR A 198 -34.73 -14.40 6.40
CA TYR A 198 -34.97 -14.53 7.84
C TYR A 198 -35.69 -15.84 8.20
N ASP A 199 -36.65 -16.27 7.39
CA ASP A 199 -37.41 -17.50 7.61
C ASP A 199 -36.55 -18.76 7.44
N LEU A 200 -35.30 -18.64 6.94
CA LEU A 200 -34.31 -19.72 6.81
C LEU A 200 -33.30 -19.76 7.99
N GLU A 201 -33.42 -18.90 8.98
CA GLU A 201 -32.61 -18.97 10.20
C GLU A 201 -33.16 -20.01 11.16
#